data_060f5988f6d29c71ac9f06bb5c01587c
#
_entry.id   060f5988f6d29c71ac9f06bb5c01587c
#
_cell.length_a   1.000
_cell.length_b   1.000
_cell.length_c   1.000
_cell.angle_alpha   90.00
_cell.angle_beta   90.00
_cell.angle_gamma   90.00
#
_symmetry.space_group_name_H-M   'P 1'
#
loop_
_entity.id
_entity.type
_entity.pdbx_description
1 polymer ?
#
loop_
_entity_poly.entity_id
_entity_poly.type
_entity_poly.pdbx_seq_one_letter_code
_entity_poly.pdbx_strand_id
1 'polypeptide(L)'
;TGISNGVFQDDFWAFDPTTESWTKKLDLDEEDDYNVARSNAVGFELNGYGYIACGEKSGAINTVWEYDPSSDTWEQKTSFEGSTRQDAIAFSNSSRAFIGMGRTGTLYLDDLDEFFPFDEYDDED
;
A
#
# COMPACT_ATOMS: atom_id res chain seq x y z
N THR A 1 0.48 7.78 -5.10
CA THR A 1 -0.40 6.91 -5.91
C THR A 1 -1.73 7.59 -6.20
N GLY A 2 -2.56 6.94 -6.98
CA GLY A 2 -3.85 7.44 -7.40
C GLY A 2 -3.97 7.47 -8.91
N ILE A 3 -5.04 8.09 -9.40
CA ILE A 3 -5.28 8.18 -10.84
C ILE A 3 -5.72 9.61 -11.19
N SER A 4 -5.21 10.15 -12.29
CA SER A 4 -5.58 11.46 -12.81
C SER A 4 -5.75 11.39 -14.32
N ASN A 5 -6.93 11.76 -14.81
CA ASN A 5 -7.26 11.70 -16.23
C ASN A 5 -6.97 10.33 -16.88
N GLY A 6 -7.23 9.24 -16.14
CA GLY A 6 -7.00 7.88 -16.61
C GLY A 6 -5.55 7.40 -16.51
N VAL A 7 -4.65 8.22 -15.97
CA VAL A 7 -3.22 7.86 -15.81
C VAL A 7 -2.92 7.61 -14.33
N PHE A 8 -2.39 6.44 -14.03
CA PHE A 8 -1.95 6.12 -12.66
C PHE A 8 -0.75 6.96 -12.28
N GLN A 9 -0.77 7.47 -11.05
CA GLN A 9 0.26 8.33 -10.50
C GLN A 9 1.15 7.54 -9.54
N ASP A 10 2.44 7.74 -9.60
CA ASP A 10 3.45 7.09 -8.76
C ASP A 10 4.13 8.06 -7.80
N ASP A 11 3.80 9.34 -7.85
CA ASP A 11 4.42 10.35 -7.02
C ASP A 11 4.12 10.15 -5.53
N PHE A 12 5.10 10.55 -4.71
CA PHE A 12 5.03 10.42 -3.27
C PHE A 12 5.58 11.70 -2.62
N TRP A 13 4.84 12.23 -1.66
CA TRP A 13 5.14 13.51 -1.01
C TRP A 13 5.02 13.39 0.51
N ALA A 14 5.93 14.04 1.22
CA ALA A 14 5.88 14.20 2.66
C ALA A 14 5.42 15.60 3.02
N PHE A 15 4.46 15.69 3.96
CA PHE A 15 4.01 16.96 4.53
C PHE A 15 4.60 17.15 5.90
N ASP A 16 5.24 18.32 6.12
CA ASP A 16 5.74 18.72 7.43
C ASP A 16 4.73 19.70 8.06
N PRO A 17 4.00 19.27 9.10
CA PRO A 17 3.00 20.13 9.73
C PRO A 17 3.60 21.31 10.50
N THR A 18 4.88 21.25 10.87
CA THR A 18 5.57 22.35 11.57
C THR A 18 5.83 23.51 10.63
N THR A 19 6.30 23.24 9.42
CA THR A 19 6.61 24.25 8.40
C THR A 19 5.49 24.43 7.39
N GLU A 20 4.48 23.56 7.42
CA GLU A 20 3.37 23.51 6.45
C GLU A 20 3.87 23.40 5.00
N SER A 21 4.94 22.62 4.82
CA SER A 21 5.58 22.44 3.52
C SER A 21 5.52 20.99 3.04
N TRP A 22 5.51 20.82 1.72
CA TRP A 22 5.55 19.52 1.06
C TRP A 22 6.93 19.29 0.46
N THR A 23 7.46 18.08 0.62
CA THR A 23 8.72 17.66 0.01
C THR A 23 8.47 16.42 -0.82
N LYS A 24 8.88 16.45 -2.09
CA LYS A 24 8.79 15.28 -2.94
C LYS A 24 9.79 14.23 -2.46
N LYS A 25 9.32 12.99 -2.35
CA LYS A 25 10.11 11.82 -2.00
C LYS A 25 10.27 10.92 -3.23
N LEU A 26 10.97 9.80 -3.08
CA LEU A 26 11.15 8.86 -4.18
C LEU A 26 9.79 8.34 -4.66
N ASP A 27 9.58 8.43 -5.96
CA ASP A 27 8.35 7.92 -6.57
C ASP A 27 8.22 6.41 -6.36
N LEU A 28 6.99 5.93 -6.25
CA LEU A 28 6.70 4.49 -6.20
C LEU A 28 6.77 3.93 -7.63
N ASP A 29 7.97 3.88 -8.16
CA ASP A 29 8.27 3.43 -9.53
C ASP A 29 9.52 2.56 -9.48
N GLU A 30 9.33 1.25 -9.48
CA GLU A 30 10.43 0.31 -9.66
C GLU A 30 10.60 0.05 -11.16
N GLU A 31 11.81 0.24 -11.66
CA GLU A 31 12.15 0.26 -13.09
C GLU A 31 11.61 -0.94 -13.88
N ASP A 32 11.42 -2.08 -13.23
CA ASP A 32 11.02 -3.32 -13.87
C ASP A 32 9.62 -3.81 -13.47
N ASP A 33 8.88 -3.08 -12.63
CA ASP A 33 7.55 -3.52 -12.18
C ASP A 33 6.45 -2.52 -12.56
N TYR A 34 5.75 -2.82 -13.63
CA TYR A 34 4.62 -2.03 -14.11
C TYR A 34 3.40 -2.03 -13.19
N ASN A 35 3.43 -2.81 -12.10
CA ASN A 35 2.28 -2.97 -11.21
C ASN A 35 2.37 -2.15 -9.93
N VAL A 36 3.39 -1.29 -9.77
CA VAL A 36 3.53 -0.47 -8.56
C VAL A 36 2.54 0.69 -8.53
N ALA A 37 2.39 1.45 -9.61
CA ALA A 37 1.43 2.55 -9.67
C ALA A 37 0.01 1.99 -9.67
N ARG A 38 -0.85 2.55 -8.82
CA ARG A 38 -2.19 2.02 -8.57
C ARG A 38 -3.14 3.11 -8.07
N SER A 39 -4.44 2.82 -8.09
CA SER A 39 -5.46 3.63 -7.43
C SER A 39 -6.19 2.81 -6.37
N ASN A 40 -6.98 3.47 -5.56
CA ASN A 40 -7.84 2.84 -4.55
C ASN A 40 -7.08 1.91 -3.60
N ALA A 41 -5.80 2.21 -3.35
CA ALA A 41 -4.96 1.54 -2.39
C ALA A 41 -5.22 2.06 -0.97
N VAL A 42 -4.68 1.37 0.01
CA VAL A 42 -4.71 1.79 1.40
C VAL A 42 -3.29 2.03 1.90
N GLY A 43 -3.11 3.06 2.74
CA GLY A 43 -1.82 3.37 3.35
C GLY A 43 -1.89 3.34 4.85
N PHE A 44 -0.79 2.96 5.48
CA PHE A 44 -0.66 2.92 6.94
C PHE A 44 0.81 2.99 7.33
N GLU A 45 1.05 3.20 8.63
CA GLU A 45 2.40 3.21 9.22
C GLU A 45 2.54 2.02 10.17
N LEU A 46 3.72 1.42 10.21
CA LEU A 46 4.03 0.34 11.13
C LEU A 46 5.54 0.35 11.42
N ASN A 47 5.89 0.42 12.70
CA ASN A 47 7.30 0.41 13.16
C ASN A 47 8.18 1.50 12.52
N GLY A 48 7.62 2.66 12.19
CA GLY A 48 8.36 3.76 11.58
C GLY A 48 8.49 3.68 10.06
N TYR A 49 7.87 2.69 9.43
CA TYR A 49 7.83 2.54 7.97
C TYR A 49 6.44 2.87 7.44
N GLY A 50 6.38 3.41 6.22
CA GLY A 50 5.12 3.60 5.53
C GLY A 50 4.81 2.40 4.63
N TYR A 51 3.53 2.07 4.48
CA TYR A 51 3.09 0.97 3.63
C TYR A 51 1.98 1.41 2.71
N ILE A 52 2.02 0.92 1.47
CA ILE A 52 0.93 1.00 0.51
C ILE A 52 0.57 -0.42 0.13
N ALA A 53 -0.71 -0.76 0.25
CA ALA A 53 -1.20 -2.13 0.06
C ALA A 53 -2.45 -2.16 -0.78
N CYS A 54 -2.62 -3.24 -1.53
CA CYS A 54 -3.84 -3.52 -2.27
C CYS A 54 -4.13 -2.44 -3.32
N GLY A 55 -5.39 -2.23 -3.67
CA GLY A 55 -5.81 -1.28 -4.68
C GLY A 55 -6.12 -1.94 -6.01
N GLU A 56 -6.02 -1.15 -7.07
CA GLU A 56 -6.38 -1.62 -8.40
C GLU A 56 -5.42 -1.05 -9.46
N LYS A 57 -5.14 -1.83 -10.49
CA LYS A 57 -4.49 -1.35 -11.72
C LYS A 57 -5.13 -1.95 -12.96
N SER A 58 -5.26 -3.24 -13.06
CA SER A 58 -6.03 -3.96 -14.09
C SER A 58 -6.86 -5.03 -13.41
N GLY A 59 -7.58 -4.61 -12.37
CA GLY A 59 -8.27 -5.45 -11.42
C GLY A 59 -7.68 -5.28 -10.03
N ALA A 60 -8.35 -5.84 -9.03
CA ALA A 60 -7.90 -5.74 -7.64
C ALA A 60 -6.59 -6.47 -7.44
N ILE A 61 -5.71 -5.93 -6.61
CA ILE A 61 -4.39 -6.46 -6.31
C ILE A 61 -4.19 -6.61 -4.79
N ASN A 62 -3.14 -7.34 -4.40
CA ASN A 62 -2.80 -7.55 -2.99
C ASN A 62 -1.31 -7.29 -2.68
N THR A 63 -0.57 -6.72 -3.61
CA THR A 63 0.84 -6.41 -3.40
C THR A 63 1.03 -5.30 -2.38
N VAL A 64 2.14 -5.35 -1.66
CA VAL A 64 2.47 -4.43 -0.56
C VAL A 64 3.86 -3.85 -0.79
N TRP A 65 3.97 -2.54 -0.63
CA TRP A 65 5.23 -1.82 -0.73
C TRP A 65 5.54 -1.08 0.57
N GLU A 66 6.77 -1.21 1.02
CA GLU A 66 7.28 -0.55 2.23
C GLU A 66 8.16 0.63 1.87
N TYR A 67 7.92 1.76 2.50
CA TYR A 67 8.73 2.96 2.39
C TYR A 67 9.58 3.14 3.64
N ASP A 68 10.90 3.29 3.45
CA ASP A 68 11.85 3.63 4.52
C ASP A 68 12.16 5.13 4.46
N PRO A 69 11.67 5.93 5.43
CA PRO A 69 11.92 7.37 5.41
C PRO A 69 13.37 7.75 5.68
N SER A 70 14.16 6.86 6.31
CA SER A 70 15.58 7.15 6.58
C SER A 70 16.45 7.08 5.34
N SER A 71 16.11 6.24 4.38
CA SER A 71 16.84 6.07 3.13
C SER A 71 16.11 6.65 1.92
N ASP A 72 14.84 7.03 2.07
CA ASP A 72 13.97 7.46 0.97
C ASP A 72 13.90 6.40 -0.13
N THR A 73 13.58 5.16 0.25
CA THR A 73 13.53 4.01 -0.66
C THR A 73 12.27 3.19 -0.46
N TRP A 74 11.88 2.49 -1.53
CA TRP A 74 10.75 1.56 -1.53
C TRP A 74 11.25 0.13 -1.68
N GLU A 75 10.60 -0.80 -1.00
CA GLU A 75 10.87 -2.23 -1.12
C GLU A 75 9.57 -3.01 -1.13
N GLN A 76 9.44 -3.96 -2.05
CA GLN A 76 8.29 -4.84 -2.06
C GLN A 76 8.37 -5.83 -0.90
N LYS A 77 7.29 -5.96 -0.17
CA LYS A 77 7.16 -6.91 0.93
C LYS A 77 6.25 -8.08 0.55
N THR A 78 6.08 -9.02 1.48
CA THR A 78 5.12 -10.10 1.35
C THR A 78 3.74 -9.51 1.03
N SER A 79 3.08 -10.08 0.04
CA SER A 79 1.74 -9.65 -0.34
C SER A 79 0.75 -9.88 0.81
N PHE A 80 -0.29 -9.07 0.83
CA PHE A 80 -1.40 -9.29 1.76
C PHE A 80 -2.04 -10.65 1.47
N GLU A 81 -2.16 -11.49 2.50
CA GLU A 81 -2.62 -12.87 2.35
C GLU A 81 -4.12 -13.00 2.11
N GLY A 82 -4.89 -11.97 2.42
CA GLY A 82 -6.32 -11.93 2.11
C GLY A 82 -6.58 -11.84 0.61
N SER A 83 -7.84 -11.84 0.24
CA SER A 83 -8.25 -11.66 -1.16
C SER A 83 -7.72 -10.34 -1.73
N THR A 84 -7.38 -10.34 -3.01
CA THR A 84 -7.09 -9.09 -3.72
C THR A 84 -8.24 -8.12 -3.52
N ARG A 85 -7.95 -6.83 -3.31
CA ARG A 85 -9.00 -5.87 -2.99
C ARG A 85 -8.63 -4.44 -3.33
N GLN A 86 -9.64 -3.65 -3.57
CA GLN A 86 -9.60 -2.20 -3.68
C GLN A 86 -10.57 -1.58 -2.68
N ASP A 87 -10.42 -0.30 -2.40
CA ASP A 87 -11.28 0.44 -1.47
C ASP A 87 -11.29 -0.16 -0.05
N ALA A 88 -10.19 -0.80 0.33
CA ALA A 88 -10.03 -1.35 1.68
C ALA A 88 -9.90 -0.25 2.72
N ILE A 89 -9.97 -0.64 4.00
CA ILE A 89 -9.56 0.20 5.12
C ILE A 89 -8.33 -0.40 5.76
N ALA A 90 -7.53 0.45 6.40
CA ALA A 90 -6.40 0.02 7.21
C ALA A 90 -6.30 0.89 8.46
N PHE A 91 -5.82 0.28 9.52
CA PHE A 91 -5.45 1.01 10.73
C PHE A 91 -4.29 0.30 11.40
N SER A 92 -3.49 1.07 12.11
CA SER A 92 -2.28 0.55 12.76
C SER A 92 -2.01 1.27 14.07
N ASN A 93 -1.24 0.60 14.91
CA ASN A 93 -0.52 1.23 16.01
C ASN A 93 0.98 1.05 15.76
N SER A 94 1.84 1.31 16.75
CA SER A 94 3.28 1.24 16.56
C SER A 94 3.81 -0.16 16.24
N SER A 95 3.03 -1.23 16.46
CA SER A 95 3.50 -2.61 16.34
C SER A 95 2.59 -3.53 15.55
N ARG A 96 1.34 -3.14 15.29
CA ARG A 96 0.35 -3.99 14.60
C ARG A 96 -0.41 -3.19 13.55
N ALA A 97 -0.70 -3.83 12.43
CA ALA A 97 -1.51 -3.25 11.36
C ALA A 97 -2.57 -4.24 10.90
N PHE A 98 -3.72 -3.70 10.51
CA PHE A 98 -4.88 -4.46 10.06
C PHE A 98 -5.39 -3.89 8.74
N ILE A 99 -5.75 -4.77 7.83
CA ILE A 99 -6.33 -4.43 6.53
C ILE A 99 -7.62 -5.22 6.38
N GLY A 100 -8.68 -4.57 5.93
CA GLY A 100 -9.94 -5.27 5.74
C GLY A 100 -10.93 -4.54 4.87
N MET A 101 -12.09 -5.13 4.74
CA MET A 101 -13.21 -4.60 3.96
C MET A 101 -12.83 -4.36 2.49
N GLY A 102 -13.52 -3.46 1.81
CA GLY A 102 -13.29 -3.20 0.39
C GLY A 102 -14.02 -4.15 -0.50
N ARG A 103 -13.51 -4.30 -1.73
CA ARG A 103 -14.16 -5.16 -2.73
C ARG A 103 -13.16 -5.76 -3.71
N THR A 104 -13.52 -6.89 -4.29
CA THR A 104 -12.84 -7.46 -5.43
C THR A 104 -13.88 -7.68 -6.53
N GLY A 105 -13.72 -6.98 -7.66
CA GLY A 105 -14.76 -6.94 -8.68
C GLY A 105 -16.07 -6.37 -8.11
N THR A 106 -17.14 -7.14 -8.17
CA THR A 106 -18.46 -6.78 -7.65
C THR A 106 -18.74 -7.36 -6.26
N LEU A 107 -17.81 -8.13 -5.71
CA LEU A 107 -17.94 -8.77 -4.40
C LEU A 107 -17.42 -7.84 -3.30
N TYR A 108 -18.30 -7.48 -2.37
CA TYR A 108 -17.91 -6.74 -1.16
C TYR A 108 -17.37 -7.70 -0.11
N LEU A 109 -16.30 -7.27 0.56
CA LEU A 109 -15.58 -8.07 1.54
C LEU A 109 -15.90 -7.56 2.95
N ASP A 110 -16.06 -8.48 3.91
CA ASP A 110 -16.39 -8.18 5.30
C ASP A 110 -15.33 -8.72 6.28
N ASP A 111 -14.19 -9.16 5.78
CA ASP A 111 -13.08 -9.68 6.57
C ASP A 111 -12.17 -8.56 7.07
N LEU A 112 -11.41 -8.87 8.11
CA LEU A 112 -10.37 -8.00 8.66
C LEU A 112 -9.21 -8.88 9.10
N ASP A 113 -8.03 -8.66 8.52
CA ASP A 113 -6.85 -9.48 8.77
C ASP A 113 -5.69 -8.64 9.27
N GLU A 114 -4.89 -9.21 10.17
CA GLU A 114 -3.65 -8.59 10.62
C GLU A 114 -2.58 -8.77 9.54
N PHE A 115 -1.83 -7.71 9.27
CA PHE A 115 -0.74 -7.73 8.30
C PHE A 115 0.60 -7.92 8.99
N PHE A 116 1.39 -8.89 8.50
CA PHE A 116 2.71 -9.23 9.02
C PHE A 116 3.77 -9.02 7.95
N PRO A 117 4.40 -7.82 7.87
CA PRO A 117 5.32 -7.49 6.78
C PRO A 117 6.63 -8.26 6.84
N PHE A 118 6.95 -8.88 7.98
CA PHE A 118 8.21 -9.58 8.18
C PHE A 118 8.09 -11.10 8.07
N ASP A 119 6.88 -11.61 7.90
CA ASP A 119 6.67 -13.04 7.71
C ASP A 119 6.93 -13.42 6.24
N GLU A 120 7.45 -14.63 6.03
CA GLU A 120 7.56 -15.18 4.69
C GLU A 120 6.16 -15.54 4.18
N TYR A 121 5.93 -15.25 2.91
CA TYR A 121 4.67 -15.65 2.28
C TYR A 121 4.59 -17.18 2.24
N ASP A 122 3.53 -17.73 2.81
CA ASP A 122 3.25 -19.16 2.80
C ASP A 122 2.07 -19.42 1.86
N ASP A 123 2.38 -19.94 0.68
CA ASP A 123 1.38 -20.27 -0.33
C ASP A 123 0.68 -21.60 -0.09
N GLU A 124 1.02 -22.30 0.99
CA GLU A 124 0.34 -23.55 1.39
C GLU A 124 -0.87 -23.30 2.31
N ASP A 125 -1.06 -22.08 2.78
CA ASP A 125 -2.17 -21.70 3.67
C ASP A 125 -3.49 -21.50 2.91
#